data_fe5ae1794770d3313ccef81f575e3ae8
#
_entry.id   fe5ae1794770d3313ccef81f575e3ae8
#
_cell.length_a   1.000
_cell.length_b   1.000
_cell.length_c   1.000
_cell.angle_alpha   90.00
_cell.angle_beta   90.00
_cell.angle_gamma   90.00
#
_symmetry.space_group_name_H-M   'P 1'
#
loop_
_entity.id
_entity.type
_entity.pdbx_description
1 polymer ?
#
loop_
_entity_poly.entity_id
_entity_poly.type
_entity_poly.pdbx_seq_one_letter_code
_entity_poly.pdbx_strand_id
1 'polypeptide(L)'
;MVWPNECARHKLLDVIGDLALIGKPIKGRIIATRPGHTINNKFARQMRKEIRLHEIQAPGYDCNREPVMDVNRIRELLPHRYPFQLVDKVIEIGANYIVGVKNITANEPFFQGHFPQEPVMPGVLQVEAMAQVGGLLVLNSVDEPERYSTYFMKMDGVKFQIGRASCRERV
;
A
#
# COMPACT_ATOMS: atom_id res chain seq x y z
N MET A 1 14.26 43.06 27.36
CA MET A 1 13.75 42.51 26.08
C MET A 1 14.33 43.30 24.93
N VAL A 2 14.95 42.63 23.99
CA VAL A 2 15.60 43.27 22.81
C VAL A 2 14.56 43.71 21.77
N TRP A 3 13.40 43.03 21.71
CA TRP A 3 12.35 43.31 20.72
C TRP A 3 10.97 43.48 21.36
N PRO A 4 10.12 44.39 20.88
CA PRO A 4 8.81 44.65 21.47
C PRO A 4 7.86 43.45 21.50
N ASN A 5 8.05 42.47 20.59
CA ASN A 5 7.23 41.27 20.42
C ASN A 5 7.98 39.96 20.76
N GLU A 6 8.97 40.01 21.61
CA GLU A 6 9.85 38.89 21.94
C GLU A 6 9.10 37.66 22.46
N CYS A 7 8.08 37.83 23.30
CA CYS A 7 7.23 36.74 23.78
C CYS A 7 6.49 36.03 22.62
N ALA A 8 6.00 36.76 21.63
CA ALA A 8 5.32 36.17 20.48
C ALA A 8 6.30 35.42 19.57
N ARG A 9 7.51 35.95 19.40
CA ARG A 9 8.60 35.31 18.64
C ARG A 9 9.04 34.01 19.33
N HIS A 10 9.16 34.04 20.66
CA HIS A 10 9.48 32.83 21.44
C HIS A 10 8.41 31.77 21.25
N LYS A 11 7.13 32.14 21.35
CA LYS A 11 6.03 31.21 21.12
C LYS A 11 5.98 30.66 19.68
N LEU A 12 6.36 31.44 18.69
CA LEU A 12 6.51 30.96 17.32
C LEU A 12 7.63 29.90 17.20
N LEU A 13 8.75 30.16 17.86
CA LEU A 13 9.87 29.21 17.88
C LEU A 13 9.47 27.90 18.57
N ASP A 14 8.75 27.95 19.70
CA ASP A 14 8.18 26.79 20.37
C ASP A 14 7.29 25.97 19.43
N VAL A 15 6.39 26.62 18.69
CA VAL A 15 5.52 25.93 17.72
C VAL A 15 6.32 25.25 16.61
N ILE A 16 7.31 25.93 16.05
CA ILE A 16 8.17 25.35 15.00
C ILE A 16 8.95 24.14 15.54
N GLY A 17 9.56 24.25 16.72
CA GLY A 17 10.32 23.18 17.36
C GLY A 17 9.44 21.97 17.70
N ASP A 18 8.27 22.19 18.29
CA ASP A 18 7.34 21.12 18.66
C ASP A 18 6.79 20.39 17.40
N LEU A 19 6.50 21.13 16.34
CA LEU A 19 5.99 20.53 15.09
C LEU A 19 7.07 19.80 14.29
N ALA A 20 8.36 20.15 14.48
CA ALA A 20 9.46 19.40 13.89
C ALA A 20 9.49 17.93 14.38
N LEU A 21 8.90 17.63 15.55
CA LEU A 21 8.75 16.26 16.07
C LEU A 21 7.84 15.36 15.19
N ILE A 22 7.09 15.94 14.26
CA ILE A 22 6.32 15.15 13.26
C ILE A 22 7.28 14.34 12.38
N GLY A 23 8.49 14.85 12.12
CA GLY A 23 9.51 14.16 11.34
C GLY A 23 9.29 14.19 9.82
N LYS A 24 8.37 15.03 9.35
CA LYS A 24 8.06 15.25 7.92
C LYS A 24 7.95 16.75 7.65
N PRO A 25 8.33 17.23 6.46
CA PRO A 25 8.13 18.61 6.07
C PRO A 25 6.63 18.95 6.00
N ILE A 26 6.27 20.11 6.53
CA ILE A 26 4.89 20.61 6.49
C ILE A 26 4.79 21.66 5.40
N LYS A 27 3.87 21.48 4.45
CA LYS A 27 3.51 22.47 3.45
C LYS A 27 2.10 22.98 3.73
N GLY A 28 1.97 24.22 4.25
CA GLY A 28 0.68 24.80 4.56
C GLY A 28 0.78 26.01 5.46
N ARG A 29 -0.37 26.56 5.85
CA ARG A 29 -0.51 27.65 6.80
C ARG A 29 -0.87 27.08 8.16
N ILE A 30 -0.12 27.45 9.20
CA ILE A 30 -0.38 27.08 10.57
C ILE A 30 -0.91 28.30 11.32
N ILE A 31 -2.06 28.15 11.98
CA ILE A 31 -2.64 29.16 12.83
C ILE A 31 -2.72 28.57 14.23
N ALA A 32 -1.98 29.15 15.16
CA ALA A 32 -1.93 28.70 16.55
C ALA A 32 -2.51 29.78 17.48
N THR A 33 -3.58 29.44 18.20
CA THR A 33 -4.19 30.31 19.21
C THR A 33 -3.80 29.81 20.59
N ARG A 34 -3.11 30.64 21.36
CA ARG A 34 -2.58 30.29 22.69
C ARG A 34 -1.74 29.00 22.69
N PRO A 35 -0.72 28.89 21.83
CA PRO A 35 0.08 27.69 21.74
C PRO A 35 0.87 27.43 23.02
N GLY A 36 1.15 26.16 23.26
CA GLY A 36 2.01 25.69 24.35
C GLY A 36 2.47 24.27 24.09
N HIS A 37 3.60 23.86 24.69
CA HIS A 37 4.24 22.57 24.45
C HIS A 37 3.28 21.38 24.56
N THR A 38 2.38 21.38 25.55
CA THR A 38 1.42 20.29 25.73
C THR A 38 0.49 20.12 24.52
N ILE A 39 -0.09 21.23 24.05
CA ILE A 39 -1.03 21.22 22.91
C ILE A 39 -0.27 20.94 21.61
N ASN A 40 0.86 21.60 21.40
CA ASN A 40 1.67 21.42 20.20
C ASN A 40 2.14 19.96 20.06
N ASN A 41 2.62 19.36 21.15
CA ASN A 41 3.06 17.98 21.18
C ASN A 41 1.89 16.99 20.96
N LYS A 42 0.71 17.26 21.53
CA LYS A 42 -0.48 16.44 21.28
C LYS A 42 -0.86 16.48 19.81
N PHE A 43 -0.85 17.64 19.20
CA PHE A 43 -1.11 17.83 17.77
C PHE A 43 -0.06 17.12 16.91
N ALA A 44 1.23 17.30 17.22
CA ALA A 44 2.32 16.62 16.50
C ALA A 44 2.20 15.09 16.55
N ARG A 45 1.84 14.52 17.71
CA ARG A 45 1.60 13.07 17.86
C ARG A 45 0.41 12.60 17.03
N GLN A 46 -0.68 13.37 17.00
CA GLN A 46 -1.85 13.03 16.20
C GLN A 46 -1.53 13.08 14.71
N MET A 47 -0.88 14.15 14.23
CA MET A 47 -0.44 14.26 12.84
C MET A 47 0.48 13.10 12.44
N ARG A 48 1.44 12.76 13.30
CA ARG A 48 2.33 11.61 13.06
C ARG A 48 1.56 10.29 12.97
N LYS A 49 0.52 10.11 13.78
CA LYS A 49 -0.35 8.94 13.71
C LYS A 49 -1.11 8.87 12.39
N GLU A 50 -1.70 9.99 11.95
CA GLU A 50 -2.42 10.07 10.68
C GLU A 50 -1.49 9.82 9.48
N ILE A 51 -0.31 10.45 9.46
CA ILE A 51 0.69 10.22 8.42
C ILE A 51 1.06 8.73 8.36
N ARG A 52 1.30 8.11 9.51
CA ARG A 52 1.65 6.69 9.58
C ARG A 52 0.51 5.80 9.08
N LEU A 53 -0.73 6.13 9.39
CA LEU A 53 -1.90 5.41 8.86
C LEU A 53 -1.97 5.54 7.34
N HIS A 54 -1.75 6.74 6.80
CA HIS A 54 -1.69 6.96 5.35
C HIS A 54 -0.53 6.21 4.67
N GLU A 55 0.63 6.14 5.31
CA GLU A 55 1.78 5.38 4.79
C GLU A 55 1.55 3.87 4.78
N ILE A 56 0.71 3.36 5.68
CA ILE A 56 0.37 1.92 5.77
C ILE A 56 -0.82 1.59 4.85
N GLN A 57 -1.69 2.55 4.58
CA GLN A 57 -2.81 2.34 3.68
C GLN A 57 -2.32 2.27 2.22
N ALA A 58 -2.55 1.13 1.59
CA ALA A 58 -2.38 1.05 0.14
C ALA A 58 -3.25 2.11 -0.57
N PRO A 59 -2.75 2.69 -1.67
CA PRO A 59 -3.55 3.62 -2.46
C PRO A 59 -4.91 3.04 -2.80
N GLY A 60 -5.97 3.87 -2.70
CA GLY A 60 -7.31 3.44 -3.04
C GLY A 60 -7.49 3.37 -4.56
N TYR A 61 -7.48 2.18 -5.14
CA TYR A 61 -7.80 1.96 -6.55
C TYR A 61 -9.26 1.56 -6.74
N ASP A 62 -9.87 1.99 -7.84
CA ASP A 62 -11.19 1.50 -8.25
C ASP A 62 -11.05 0.11 -8.91
N CYS A 63 -11.39 -0.92 -8.16
CA CYS A 63 -11.33 -2.29 -8.66
C CYS A 63 -12.35 -2.59 -9.77
N ASN A 64 -13.34 -1.72 -10.01
CA ASN A 64 -14.31 -1.89 -11.08
C ASN A 64 -13.84 -1.28 -12.41
N ARG A 65 -12.69 -0.59 -12.41
CA ARG A 65 -12.10 -0.03 -13.62
C ARG A 65 -11.92 -1.10 -14.69
N GLU A 66 -12.13 -0.72 -15.96
CA GLU A 66 -11.86 -1.58 -17.10
C GLU A 66 -10.41 -2.09 -17.06
N PRO A 67 -10.20 -3.38 -17.34
CA PRO A 67 -8.87 -3.97 -17.28
C PRO A 67 -7.97 -3.47 -18.42
N VAL A 68 -6.75 -3.12 -18.08
CA VAL A 68 -5.64 -2.92 -19.05
C VAL A 68 -5.16 -4.28 -19.56
N MET A 69 -5.20 -5.30 -18.68
CA MET A 69 -5.02 -6.71 -19.07
C MET A 69 -6.12 -7.54 -18.44
N ASP A 70 -6.84 -8.28 -19.26
CA ASP A 70 -7.81 -9.28 -18.83
C ASP A 70 -7.13 -10.62 -18.49
N VAL A 71 -7.92 -11.58 -18.05
CA VAL A 71 -7.43 -12.92 -17.70
C VAL A 71 -6.78 -13.65 -18.88
N ASN A 72 -7.22 -13.40 -20.11
CA ASN A 72 -6.67 -14.05 -21.30
C ASN A 72 -5.27 -13.53 -21.58
N ARG A 73 -5.10 -12.20 -21.56
CA ARG A 73 -3.77 -11.58 -21.73
C ARG A 73 -2.81 -11.98 -20.63
N ILE A 74 -3.27 -12.09 -19.39
CA ILE A 74 -2.46 -12.58 -18.27
C ILE A 74 -1.98 -14.02 -18.52
N ARG A 75 -2.85 -14.88 -19.04
CA ARG A 75 -2.52 -16.29 -19.35
C ARG A 75 -1.55 -16.46 -20.52
N GLU A 76 -1.51 -15.51 -21.42
CA GLU A 76 -0.49 -15.48 -22.50
C GLU A 76 0.90 -15.17 -21.93
N LEU A 77 0.98 -14.26 -20.95
CA LEU A 77 2.24 -13.80 -20.38
C LEU A 77 2.75 -14.71 -19.27
N LEU A 78 1.86 -15.18 -18.38
CA LEU A 78 2.24 -16.02 -17.24
C LEU A 78 1.98 -17.50 -17.51
N PRO A 79 2.93 -18.37 -17.11
CA PRO A 79 2.77 -19.82 -17.25
C PRO A 79 1.78 -20.42 -16.24
N HIS A 80 1.42 -19.68 -15.21
CA HIS A 80 0.54 -20.13 -14.13
C HIS A 80 -0.84 -20.54 -14.65
N ARG A 81 -1.40 -21.62 -14.09
CA ARG A 81 -2.74 -22.14 -14.38
C ARG A 81 -3.45 -22.51 -13.07
N TYR A 82 -4.73 -22.81 -13.15
CA TYR A 82 -5.47 -23.31 -11.99
C TYR A 82 -4.75 -24.46 -11.30
N PRO A 83 -4.68 -24.49 -9.96
CA PRO A 83 -5.23 -23.50 -9.00
C PRO A 83 -4.28 -22.34 -8.67
N PHE A 84 -3.16 -22.19 -9.34
CA PHE A 84 -2.07 -21.29 -8.99
C PHE A 84 -2.04 -19.97 -9.77
N GLN A 85 -2.96 -19.76 -10.69
CA GLN A 85 -3.16 -18.45 -11.29
C GLN A 85 -4.01 -17.58 -10.35
N LEU A 86 -3.39 -16.61 -9.70
CA LEU A 86 -4.04 -15.82 -8.66
C LEU A 86 -4.53 -14.44 -9.13
N VAL A 87 -4.00 -13.93 -10.25
CA VAL A 87 -4.36 -12.61 -10.77
C VAL A 87 -5.54 -12.71 -11.72
N ASP A 88 -6.62 -11.96 -11.46
CA ASP A 88 -7.81 -11.96 -12.30
C ASP A 88 -7.76 -10.88 -13.38
N LYS A 89 -7.19 -9.71 -13.06
CA LYS A 89 -7.02 -8.62 -14.03
C LYS A 89 -5.96 -7.62 -13.56
N VAL A 90 -5.43 -6.84 -14.50
CA VAL A 90 -4.60 -5.66 -14.24
C VAL A 90 -5.39 -4.42 -14.62
N ILE A 91 -5.48 -3.44 -13.74
CA ILE A 91 -6.28 -2.22 -13.92
C ILE A 91 -5.44 -0.97 -14.20
N GLU A 92 -4.15 -1.02 -13.89
CA GLU A 92 -3.24 0.10 -14.15
C GLU A 92 -1.81 -0.38 -14.31
N ILE A 93 -1.08 0.22 -15.26
CA ILE A 93 0.36 -0.03 -15.48
C ILE A 93 1.04 1.31 -15.62
N GLY A 94 2.06 1.56 -14.81
CA GLY A 94 2.95 2.71 -14.91
C GLY A 94 4.37 2.30 -15.29
N ALA A 95 5.29 3.25 -15.34
CA ALA A 95 6.67 2.99 -15.71
C ALA A 95 7.40 2.06 -14.72
N ASN A 96 7.02 2.13 -13.44
CA ASN A 96 7.67 1.40 -12.35
C ASN A 96 6.68 0.83 -11.33
N TYR A 97 5.41 0.74 -11.68
CA TYR A 97 4.37 0.14 -10.84
C TYR A 97 3.29 -0.53 -11.69
N ILE A 98 2.59 -1.46 -11.08
CA ILE A 98 1.45 -2.16 -11.67
C ILE A 98 0.39 -2.41 -10.60
N VAL A 99 -0.87 -2.39 -10.98
CA VAL A 99 -2.00 -2.65 -10.08
C VAL A 99 -2.80 -3.82 -10.60
N GLY A 100 -2.67 -4.94 -9.93
CA GLY A 100 -3.45 -6.16 -10.18
C GLY A 100 -4.63 -6.29 -9.23
N VAL A 101 -5.59 -7.08 -9.62
CA VAL A 101 -6.78 -7.43 -8.82
C VAL A 101 -6.88 -8.94 -8.73
N LYS A 102 -7.00 -9.44 -7.49
CA LYS A 102 -7.42 -10.80 -7.17
C LYS A 102 -8.79 -10.75 -6.49
N ASN A 103 -9.78 -11.40 -7.06
CA ASN A 103 -11.07 -11.59 -6.40
C ASN A 103 -11.03 -12.85 -5.55
N ILE A 104 -11.39 -12.73 -4.30
CA ILE A 104 -11.43 -13.86 -3.37
C ILE A 104 -12.89 -14.26 -3.19
N THR A 105 -13.23 -15.47 -3.63
CA THR A 105 -14.59 -16.02 -3.51
C THR A 105 -14.60 -17.22 -2.57
N ALA A 106 -15.80 -17.64 -2.14
CA ALA A 106 -15.96 -18.84 -1.31
C ALA A 106 -15.50 -20.14 -2.02
N ASN A 107 -15.33 -20.10 -3.35
CA ASN A 107 -14.93 -21.26 -4.15
C ASN A 107 -13.41 -21.40 -4.31
N GLU A 108 -12.62 -20.59 -3.62
CA GLU A 108 -11.16 -20.70 -3.69
C GLU A 108 -10.69 -22.03 -3.09
N PRO A 109 -9.84 -22.80 -3.81
CA PRO A 109 -9.47 -24.15 -3.41
C PRO A 109 -8.71 -24.21 -2.07
N PHE A 110 -8.00 -23.15 -1.71
CA PHE A 110 -7.23 -23.10 -0.46
C PHE A 110 -8.14 -23.03 0.80
N PHE A 111 -9.41 -22.63 0.66
CA PHE A 111 -10.35 -22.61 1.80
C PHE A 111 -10.79 -24.01 2.27
N GLN A 112 -10.56 -25.04 1.47
CA GLN A 112 -10.79 -26.42 1.90
C GLN A 112 -9.90 -26.83 3.08
N GLY A 113 -8.73 -26.22 3.20
CA GLY A 113 -7.77 -26.53 4.26
C GLY A 113 -7.37 -25.33 5.13
N HIS A 114 -7.60 -24.11 4.71
CA HIS A 114 -7.09 -22.91 5.40
C HIS A 114 -8.17 -21.82 5.65
N PHE A 115 -9.15 -21.96 6.53
CA PHE A 115 -9.50 -23.13 7.38
C PHE A 115 -10.98 -23.42 7.16
N PRO A 116 -11.47 -24.67 7.25
CA PRO A 116 -12.86 -25.00 6.93
C PRO A 116 -13.93 -24.22 7.72
N GLN A 117 -13.66 -23.89 9.00
CA GLN A 117 -14.60 -23.14 9.84
C GLN A 117 -14.38 -21.62 9.77
N GLU A 118 -13.21 -21.17 9.35
CA GLU A 118 -12.87 -19.75 9.26
C GLU A 118 -12.00 -19.53 8.01
N PRO A 119 -12.62 -19.31 6.84
CA PRO A 119 -11.90 -19.15 5.58
C PRO A 119 -11.00 -17.90 5.59
N VAL A 120 -9.71 -18.11 5.50
CA VAL A 120 -8.70 -17.04 5.41
C VAL A 120 -7.77 -17.33 4.25
N MET A 121 -7.53 -16.36 3.38
CA MET A 121 -6.53 -16.51 2.33
C MET A 121 -5.14 -16.65 2.94
N PRO A 122 -4.37 -17.71 2.62
CA PRO A 122 -2.99 -17.84 3.10
C PRO A 122 -2.14 -16.62 2.72
N GLY A 123 -1.44 -16.03 3.71
CA GLY A 123 -0.60 -14.87 3.46
C GLY A 123 0.49 -15.11 2.42
N VAL A 124 1.00 -16.33 2.35
CA VAL A 124 1.99 -16.72 1.32
C VAL A 124 1.41 -16.66 -0.10
N LEU A 125 0.11 -16.93 -0.28
CA LEU A 125 -0.56 -16.80 -1.57
C LEU A 125 -0.84 -15.34 -1.94
N GLN A 126 -0.99 -14.45 -0.95
CA GLN A 126 -1.05 -13.00 -1.21
C GLN A 126 0.29 -12.52 -1.78
N VAL A 127 1.39 -12.96 -1.17
CA VAL A 127 2.75 -12.65 -1.68
C VAL A 127 2.96 -13.24 -3.08
N GLU A 128 2.49 -14.45 -3.33
CA GLU A 128 2.54 -15.06 -4.67
C GLU A 128 1.72 -14.26 -5.70
N ALA A 129 0.52 -13.81 -5.33
CA ALA A 129 -0.28 -12.96 -6.22
C ALA A 129 0.44 -11.64 -6.56
N MET A 130 1.08 -11.00 -5.55
CA MET A 130 1.93 -9.80 -5.78
C MET A 130 3.10 -10.12 -6.71
N ALA A 131 3.66 -11.29 -6.55
CA ALA A 131 4.74 -11.82 -7.38
C ALA A 131 4.33 -11.93 -8.86
N GLN A 132 3.18 -12.54 -9.10
CA GLN A 132 2.63 -12.69 -10.44
C GLN A 132 2.34 -11.32 -11.08
N VAL A 133 1.78 -10.38 -10.31
CA VAL A 133 1.56 -8.99 -10.79
C VAL A 133 2.89 -8.31 -11.12
N GLY A 134 3.91 -8.46 -10.27
CA GLY A 134 5.26 -7.93 -10.55
C GLY A 134 5.89 -8.56 -11.80
N GLY A 135 5.70 -9.86 -12.00
CA GLY A 135 6.13 -10.58 -13.21
C GLY A 135 5.49 -10.02 -14.48
N LEU A 136 4.19 -9.69 -14.43
CA LEU A 136 3.47 -9.05 -15.54
C LEU A 136 4.06 -7.68 -15.89
N LEU A 137 4.49 -6.88 -14.90
CA LEU A 137 5.16 -5.60 -15.17
C LEU A 137 6.46 -5.80 -15.95
N VAL A 138 7.28 -6.77 -15.53
CA VAL A 138 8.55 -7.09 -16.20
C VAL A 138 8.31 -7.61 -17.60
N LEU A 139 7.40 -8.59 -17.75
CA LEU A 139 7.09 -9.18 -19.06
C LEU A 139 6.46 -8.20 -20.02
N ASN A 140 5.67 -7.24 -19.53
CA ASN A 140 5.12 -6.17 -20.36
C ASN A 140 6.16 -5.14 -20.83
N SER A 141 7.35 -5.11 -20.24
CA SER A 141 8.41 -4.16 -20.57
C SER A 141 9.46 -4.71 -21.54
N VAL A 142 9.36 -5.97 -21.93
CA VAL A 142 10.31 -6.64 -22.83
C VAL A 142 9.67 -6.99 -24.16
N ASP A 143 10.47 -6.97 -25.23
CA ASP A 143 10.08 -7.49 -26.51
C ASP A 143 10.07 -9.04 -26.44
N GLU A 144 9.10 -9.70 -27.06
CA GLU A 144 8.94 -11.17 -27.07
C GLU A 144 8.85 -11.78 -25.66
N PRO A 145 7.90 -11.38 -24.81
CA PRO A 145 7.77 -11.81 -23.42
C PRO A 145 7.64 -13.33 -23.25
N GLU A 146 7.17 -14.04 -24.26
CA GLU A 146 7.05 -15.49 -24.31
C GLU A 146 8.41 -16.24 -24.26
N ARG A 147 9.52 -15.55 -24.50
CA ARG A 147 10.87 -16.10 -24.38
C ARG A 147 11.44 -16.00 -22.96
N TYR A 148 10.75 -15.31 -22.06
CA TYR A 148 11.24 -15.05 -20.71
C TYR A 148 10.38 -15.75 -19.67
N SER A 149 11.04 -16.22 -18.62
CA SER A 149 10.39 -16.70 -17.41
C SER A 149 10.89 -15.90 -16.23
N THR A 150 9.98 -15.45 -15.38
CA THR A 150 10.31 -14.71 -14.17
C THR A 150 10.33 -15.63 -12.97
N TYR A 151 11.41 -15.59 -12.20
CA TYR A 151 11.56 -16.37 -10.96
C TYR A 151 11.92 -15.46 -9.80
N PHE A 152 11.27 -15.68 -8.67
CA PHE A 152 11.64 -15.00 -7.44
C PHE A 152 12.94 -15.56 -6.86
N MET A 153 13.87 -14.65 -6.59
CA MET A 153 15.12 -15.03 -5.92
C MET A 153 15.08 -14.74 -4.43
N LYS A 154 14.39 -13.66 -4.01
CA LYS A 154 14.42 -13.22 -2.62
C LYS A 154 13.24 -12.26 -2.35
N MET A 155 12.70 -12.34 -1.14
CA MET A 155 11.75 -11.37 -0.58
C MET A 155 12.22 -10.99 0.82
N ASP A 156 12.31 -9.69 1.08
CA ASP A 156 12.71 -9.17 2.38
C ASP A 156 11.58 -8.33 3.00
N GLY A 157 11.50 -8.31 4.31
CA GLY A 157 10.66 -7.40 5.07
C GLY A 157 9.15 -7.63 4.95
N VAL A 158 8.71 -8.79 4.47
CA VAL A 158 7.29 -9.15 4.41
C VAL A 158 6.72 -9.22 5.82
N LYS A 159 5.64 -8.46 6.06
CA LYS A 159 4.93 -8.43 7.33
C LYS A 159 3.44 -8.63 7.06
N PHE A 160 2.88 -9.67 7.62
CA PHE A 160 1.43 -9.87 7.64
C PHE A 160 0.86 -9.13 8.84
N GLN A 161 -0.10 -8.26 8.59
CA GLN A 161 -0.86 -7.59 9.65
C GLN A 161 -2.24 -8.21 9.71
N ILE A 162 -2.67 -8.60 10.91
CA ILE A 162 -4.03 -9.08 11.13
C ILE A 162 -4.95 -7.87 11.00
N GLY A 163 -5.65 -7.79 9.88
CA GLY A 163 -6.72 -6.85 9.64
C GLY A 163 -7.99 -7.62 9.30
N ARG A 164 -9.15 -7.02 9.43
CA ARG A 164 -10.37 -7.57 8.83
C ARG A 164 -10.13 -7.64 7.33
N ALA A 165 -9.96 -8.84 6.81
CA ALA A 165 -10.06 -9.08 5.38
C ALA A 165 -11.46 -8.65 4.95
N SER A 166 -11.57 -7.51 4.28
CA SER A 166 -12.76 -7.25 3.49
C SER A 166 -12.71 -8.21 2.31
N CYS A 167 -13.86 -8.65 1.78
CA CYS A 167 -13.95 -9.54 0.61
C CYS A 167 -13.27 -9.01 -0.67
N ARG A 168 -12.46 -7.98 -0.56
CA ARG A 168 -11.66 -7.34 -1.62
C ARG A 168 -10.26 -7.07 -1.06
N GLU A 169 -9.42 -8.07 -1.00
CA GLU A 169 -8.00 -7.85 -0.79
C GLU A 169 -7.39 -7.35 -2.09
N ARG A 170 -6.68 -6.23 -1.98
CA ARG A 170 -5.94 -5.61 -3.09
C ARG A 170 -4.50 -6.08 -2.99
N VAL A 171 -4.03 -6.59 -4.06
CA VAL A 171 -2.64 -6.99 -4.25
C VAL A 171 -1.91 -5.90 -5.03
#